data_06fb717de70f368baea32caa3857d7ae
#
_entry.id   06fb717de70f368baea32caa3857d7ae
#
_cell.length_a   1.000
_cell.length_b   1.000
_cell.length_c   1.000
_cell.angle_alpha   90.00
_cell.angle_beta   90.00
_cell.angle_gamma   90.00
#
_symmetry.space_group_name_H-M   'P 1'
#
loop_
_entity.id
_entity.type
_entity.pdbx_description
1 polymer ?
#
loop_
_entity_poly.entity_id
_entity_poly.type
_entity_poly.pdbx_seq_one_letter_code
_entity_poly.pdbx_strand_id
1 'polypeptide(L)'
;MTKVIYPVIGRQTSLPFYLTGIGISDPEYHVTRDKGLVSHQLLFTSGGEGRLIVGGEEFVQTKGSAFYLPPNVPHEYYPANGNWIT
;
A
#
# COMPACT_ATOMS: atom_id res chain seq x y z
N MET A 1 6.75 13.57 2.87
CA MET A 1 5.63 13.83 3.78
C MET A 1 4.66 12.66 3.77
N THR A 2 4.23 12.24 4.93
CA THR A 2 3.27 11.15 5.05
C THR A 2 2.00 11.68 5.72
N LYS A 3 0.87 11.35 5.15
CA LYS A 3 -0.43 11.75 5.68
C LYS A 3 -1.35 10.52 5.69
N VAL A 4 -1.93 10.22 6.85
CA VAL A 4 -2.80 9.06 7.03
C VAL A 4 -4.11 9.53 7.63
N ILE A 5 -5.20 9.01 7.08
CA ILE A 5 -6.55 9.30 7.54
C ILE A 5 -7.20 7.98 7.96
N TYR A 6 -7.69 7.93 9.20
CA TYR A 6 -8.39 6.76 9.71
C TYR A 6 -9.88 7.11 9.83
N PRO A 7 -10.72 6.56 8.94
CA PRO A 7 -12.16 6.83 9.03
C PRO A 7 -12.74 6.27 10.32
N VAL A 8 -13.78 6.91 10.81
CA VAL A 8 -14.54 6.40 11.94
C VAL A 8 -15.30 5.16 11.48
N ILE A 9 -15.06 4.03 12.15
CA ILE A 9 -15.71 2.78 11.84
C ILE A 9 -16.86 2.56 12.80
N GLY A 10 -18.06 2.53 12.27
CA GLY A 10 -19.27 2.29 13.05
C GLY A 10 -20.20 1.42 12.26
N ARG A 11 -21.26 2.01 11.71
CA ARG A 11 -22.25 1.28 10.93
C ARG A 11 -21.67 0.68 9.64
N GLN A 12 -20.51 1.16 9.19
CA GLN A 12 -19.83 0.64 8.01
C GLN A 12 -19.46 -0.83 8.14
N THR A 13 -19.31 -1.33 9.35
CA THR A 13 -18.96 -2.74 9.55
C THR A 13 -20.06 -3.69 9.06
N SER A 14 -21.26 -3.20 8.83
CA SER A 14 -22.34 -3.99 8.24
C SER A 14 -22.29 -4.05 6.72
N LEU A 15 -21.42 -3.27 6.09
CA LEU A 15 -21.23 -3.27 4.64
C LEU A 15 -20.32 -4.42 4.22
N PRO A 16 -20.35 -4.84 2.93
CA PRO A 16 -19.45 -5.88 2.44
C PRO A 16 -17.98 -5.53 2.61
N PHE A 17 -17.65 -4.24 2.62
CA PHE A 17 -16.29 -3.75 2.86
C PHE A 17 -16.36 -2.36 3.44
N TYR A 18 -15.27 -1.93 4.07
CA TYR A 18 -15.13 -0.58 4.61
C TYR A 18 -13.65 -0.22 4.68
N LEU A 19 -13.36 1.10 4.69
CA LEU A 19 -12.00 1.59 4.82
C LEU A 19 -11.59 1.62 6.28
N THR A 20 -10.40 1.10 6.59
CA THR A 20 -9.79 1.23 7.91
C THR A 20 -8.78 2.36 7.94
N GLY A 21 -8.27 2.79 6.79
CA GLY A 21 -7.35 3.91 6.68
C GLY A 21 -7.08 4.26 5.23
N ILE A 22 -6.66 5.49 5.01
CA ILE A 22 -6.16 5.97 3.74
C ILE A 22 -5.00 6.91 4.03
N GLY A 23 -3.95 6.86 3.22
CA GLY A 23 -2.77 7.66 3.46
C GLY A 23 -2.02 8.01 2.20
N ILE A 24 -1.18 9.04 2.32
CA ILE A 24 -0.27 9.46 1.26
C ILE A 24 1.13 9.42 1.84
N SER A 25 2.05 8.76 1.16
CA SER A 25 3.46 8.70 1.52
C SER A 25 4.30 9.38 0.43
N ASP A 26 4.95 10.48 0.79
CA ASP A 26 5.77 11.29 -0.10
C ASP A 26 7.02 11.78 0.64
N PRO A 27 8.17 11.16 0.47
CA PRO A 27 8.40 9.93 -0.30
C PRO A 27 7.97 8.67 0.45
N GLU A 28 7.80 7.59 -0.30
CA GLU A 28 7.56 6.29 0.30
C GLU A 28 8.84 5.72 0.88
N TYR A 29 8.72 4.80 1.80
CA TYR A 29 9.82 4.14 2.49
C TYR A 29 9.97 2.69 2.07
N HIS A 30 11.09 2.10 2.46
CA HIS A 30 11.25 0.65 2.38
C HIS A 30 10.37 0.01 3.46
N VAL A 31 9.44 -0.81 3.05
CA VAL A 31 8.50 -1.50 3.94
C VAL A 31 8.62 -2.99 3.73
N THR A 32 8.78 -3.71 4.84
CA THR A 32 8.81 -5.17 4.84
C THR A 32 7.80 -5.66 5.86
N ARG A 33 6.88 -6.54 5.43
CA ARG A 33 5.87 -7.13 6.29
C ARG A 33 5.89 -8.63 6.11
N ASP A 34 6.59 -9.31 6.98
CA ASP A 34 6.79 -10.77 6.89
C ASP A 34 5.50 -11.57 7.00
N LYS A 35 4.47 -10.99 7.60
CA LYS A 35 3.16 -11.64 7.76
C LYS A 35 2.05 -10.87 7.07
N GLY A 36 2.41 -9.85 6.28
CA GLY A 36 1.44 -8.98 5.64
C GLY A 36 0.72 -8.06 6.61
N LEU A 37 -0.37 -7.49 6.15
CA LEU A 37 -1.30 -6.74 6.98
C LEU A 37 -2.52 -7.60 7.26
N VAL A 38 -3.23 -7.30 8.35
CA VAL A 38 -4.51 -7.96 8.63
C VAL A 38 -5.64 -7.43 7.75
N SER A 39 -5.43 -6.27 7.15
CA SER A 39 -6.40 -5.61 6.27
C SER A 39 -6.02 -5.78 4.80
N HIS A 40 -6.99 -5.62 3.92
CA HIS A 40 -6.74 -5.45 2.49
C HIS A 40 -6.02 -4.12 2.28
N GLN A 41 -5.10 -4.08 1.33
CA GLN A 41 -4.37 -2.86 0.99
C GLN A 41 -4.38 -2.65 -0.51
N LEU A 42 -4.67 -1.42 -0.92
CA LEU A 42 -4.51 -0.98 -2.30
C LEU A 42 -3.39 0.05 -2.32
N LEU A 43 -2.32 -0.27 -3.04
CA LEU A 43 -1.16 0.59 -3.16
C LEU A 43 -1.19 1.25 -4.54
N PHE A 44 -1.42 2.56 -4.55
CA PHE A 44 -1.49 3.33 -5.78
C PHE A 44 -0.27 4.24 -5.89
N THR A 45 0.37 4.26 -7.05
CA THR A 45 1.52 5.11 -7.32
C THR A 45 1.08 6.37 -8.05
N SER A 46 1.28 7.52 -7.42
CA SER A 46 0.96 8.81 -8.01
C SER A 46 2.17 9.52 -8.62
N GLY A 47 3.37 9.07 -8.31
CA GLY A 47 4.60 9.62 -8.88
C GLY A 47 5.80 8.77 -8.54
N GLY A 48 6.85 8.91 -9.35
CA GLY A 48 8.08 8.16 -9.15
C GLY A 48 7.96 6.70 -9.56
N GLU A 49 8.85 5.89 -9.01
CA GLU A 49 8.91 4.47 -9.33
C GLU A 49 9.26 3.68 -8.07
N GLY A 50 8.58 2.56 -7.87
CA GLY A 50 8.86 1.64 -6.79
C GLY A 50 8.90 0.21 -7.26
N ARG A 51 9.35 -0.65 -6.37
CA ARG A 51 9.37 -2.09 -6.54
C ARG A 51 8.54 -2.74 -5.44
N LEU A 52 7.78 -3.75 -5.83
CA LEU A 52 6.94 -4.50 -4.91
C LEU A 52 7.25 -5.99 -5.10
N ILE A 53 7.54 -6.68 -4.00
CA ILE A 53 7.86 -8.11 -4.01
C ILE A 53 6.78 -8.84 -3.24
N VAL A 54 6.10 -9.76 -3.92
CA VAL A 54 5.04 -10.58 -3.34
C VAL A 54 5.19 -11.99 -3.86
N GLY A 55 5.25 -12.95 -2.96
CA GLY A 55 5.34 -14.36 -3.34
C GLY A 55 6.58 -14.68 -4.17
N GLY A 56 7.68 -13.97 -3.96
CA GLY A 56 8.91 -14.16 -4.71
C GLY A 56 8.93 -13.48 -6.07
N GLU A 57 7.85 -12.82 -6.47
CA GLU A 57 7.77 -12.08 -7.72
C GLU A 57 7.95 -10.59 -7.49
N GLU A 58 8.66 -9.92 -8.39
CA GLU A 58 8.88 -8.48 -8.33
C GLU A 58 8.00 -7.78 -9.34
N PHE A 59 7.32 -6.73 -8.90
CA PHE A 59 6.43 -5.92 -9.73
C PHE A 59 6.92 -4.48 -9.72
N VAL A 60 7.00 -3.87 -10.90
CA VAL A 60 7.37 -2.48 -11.06
C VAL A 60 6.14 -1.60 -10.88
N GLN A 61 6.24 -0.59 -10.02
CA GLN A 61 5.17 0.35 -9.75
C GLN A 61 5.55 1.71 -10.30
N THR A 62 4.80 2.19 -11.28
CA THR A 62 5.00 3.50 -11.89
C THR A 62 3.74 4.34 -11.76
N LYS A 63 3.83 5.61 -12.13
CA LYS A 63 2.69 6.53 -12.02
C LYS A 63 1.46 5.95 -12.70
N GLY A 64 0.36 5.89 -11.96
CA GLY A 64 -0.91 5.33 -12.42
C GLY A 64 -1.08 3.85 -12.12
N SER A 65 -0.04 3.18 -11.62
CA SER A 65 -0.15 1.77 -11.24
C SER A 65 -0.88 1.62 -9.91
N ALA A 66 -1.67 0.57 -9.80
CA ALA A 66 -2.30 0.17 -8.54
C ALA A 66 -2.04 -1.31 -8.31
N PHE A 67 -1.77 -1.68 -7.07
CA PHE A 67 -1.54 -3.07 -6.71
C PHE A 67 -2.37 -3.42 -5.48
N TYR A 68 -3.10 -4.51 -5.58
CA TYR A 68 -3.91 -5.01 -4.49
C TYR A 68 -3.13 -6.05 -3.68
N LEU A 69 -3.03 -5.82 -2.37
CA LEU A 69 -2.40 -6.74 -1.44
C LEU A 69 -3.47 -7.37 -0.54
N PRO A 70 -3.71 -8.68 -0.68
CA PRO A 70 -4.65 -9.37 0.19
C PRO A 70 -4.18 -9.39 1.65
N PRO A 71 -5.10 -9.60 2.62
CA PRO A 71 -4.71 -9.73 4.02
C PRO A 71 -3.75 -10.90 4.23
N ASN A 72 -2.82 -10.71 5.17
CA ASN A 72 -1.91 -11.75 5.65
C ASN A 72 -0.98 -12.33 4.57
N VAL A 73 -0.74 -11.57 3.49
CA VAL A 73 0.20 -11.96 2.45
C VAL A 73 1.51 -11.21 2.68
N PRO A 74 2.62 -11.92 2.91
CA PRO A 74 3.92 -11.27 3.08
C PRO A 74 4.30 -10.46 1.85
N HIS A 75 4.83 -9.27 2.07
CA HIS A 75 5.24 -8.40 0.98
C HIS A 75 6.33 -7.44 1.42
N GLU A 76 7.02 -6.91 0.42
CA GLU A 76 8.05 -5.91 0.61
C GLU A 76 7.93 -4.89 -0.53
N TYR A 77 8.12 -3.60 -0.23
CA TYR A 77 8.21 -2.60 -1.28
C TYR A 77 9.18 -1.50 -0.90
N TYR A 78 9.76 -0.86 -1.91
CA TYR A 78 10.77 0.16 -1.72
C TYR A 78 10.86 1.08 -2.95
N PRO A 79 11.33 2.34 -2.75
CA PRO A 79 11.59 3.23 -3.88
C PRO A 79 12.69 2.68 -4.79
N ALA A 80 12.51 2.79 -6.08
CA ALA A 80 13.50 2.29 -7.06
C ALA A 80 14.49 3.36 -7.47
N ASN A 81 14.03 4.56 -7.80
CA ASN A 81 14.87 5.63 -8.33
C ASN A 81 14.58 6.97 -7.63
N GLY A 82 14.93 7.04 -6.34
CA GLY A 82 14.71 8.27 -5.58
C GLY A 82 13.30 8.37 -5.06
N ASN A 83 12.51 9.32 -5.56
CA ASN A 83 11.15 9.53 -5.07
C ASN A 83 10.16 8.48 -5.59
N TRP A 84 9.35 7.99 -4.67
CA TRP A 84 8.19 7.17 -4.98
C TRP A 84 7.04 7.68 -4.11
N ILE A 85 5.94 8.05 -4.73
CA ILE A 85 4.80 8.65 -4.04
C ILE A 85 3.60 7.71 -4.16
N THR A 86 3.08 7.29 -3.02
CA THR A 86 1.96 6.36 -2.95
C THR A 86 0.79 6.94 -2.19
#